data_624aa9f6391c1e0a487ac31fefe37fc7
#
_entry.id   624aa9f6391c1e0a487ac31fefe37fc7
#
_cell.length_a   1.000
_cell.length_b   1.000
_cell.length_c   1.000
_cell.angle_alpha   90.00
_cell.angle_beta   90.00
_cell.angle_gamma   90.00
#
_symmetry.space_group_name_H-M   'P 1'
#
loop_
_entity.id
_entity.type
_entity.pdbx_description
1 polymer ?
#
loop_
_entity_poly.entity_id
_entity_poly.type
_entity_poly.pdbx_seq_one_letter_code
_entity_poly.pdbx_strand_id
1 'polypeptide(L)'
;MLRYMNTYDFPPYRPPNEAESALIRITRGCPWNRCTFCFMYKDIRFETKPLEEVRKDVNTARQIYKAADSIFLGDSDNLTHKELPEIVKHIRKTFPEAKRITAYARAKTIIKRKMGFLTDVRKAGLDRLHIGLESGDEVVLDWLCKGAKPEEMVEAGLRARQAGFEVSFYVLSGAGGRNRWKEHAINSARVLNAAKPDFIRLRTLTLKKGTPLKKKLESGEFEITPPLERLKEVRLFLENLAVNKCSLASDHVTNYLWAGGTAVYRGITGDLPEDKKTMLQMVDKAIEFVESTEEEVKDSNRLYEEGYFTAL
;
A
#
# COMPACT_ATOMS: atom_id res chain seq x y z
N MET A 1 -6.72 22.03 1.77
CA MET A 1 -6.89 21.40 3.08
C MET A 1 -8.34 21.29 3.57
N LEU A 2 -9.27 22.06 3.06
CA LEU A 2 -10.69 22.13 3.52
C LEU A 2 -11.67 21.13 2.85
N ARG A 3 -11.26 20.35 1.86
CA ARG A 3 -12.17 19.46 1.09
C ARG A 3 -12.60 18.16 1.77
N TYR A 4 -12.04 17.82 2.94
CA TYR A 4 -12.27 16.53 3.61
C TYR A 4 -13.14 16.59 4.85
N MET A 5 -13.54 17.78 5.28
CA MET A 5 -13.99 18.03 6.66
C MET A 5 -15.36 17.45 7.05
N ASN A 6 -16.21 17.02 6.12
CA ASN A 6 -17.56 16.58 6.48
C ASN A 6 -17.74 15.07 6.65
N THR A 7 -16.77 14.23 6.25
CA THR A 7 -16.89 12.78 6.35
C THR A 7 -15.73 12.11 7.10
N TYR A 8 -14.66 12.86 7.43
CA TYR A 8 -13.47 12.36 8.11
C TYR A 8 -13.22 13.15 9.42
N ASP A 9 -13.24 12.43 10.54
CA ASP A 9 -12.89 12.93 11.88
C ASP A 9 -11.39 12.88 12.20
N PHE A 10 -10.60 12.29 11.29
CA PHE A 10 -9.14 12.28 11.28
C PHE A 10 -8.63 12.30 9.83
N PRO A 11 -7.36 12.65 9.58
CA PRO A 11 -6.80 12.68 8.23
C PRO A 11 -6.96 11.37 7.48
N PRO A 12 -7.47 11.36 6.23
CA PRO A 12 -7.64 10.15 5.45
C PRO A 12 -6.29 9.59 5.02
N TYR A 13 -6.13 8.28 5.11
CA TYR A 13 -4.99 7.56 4.56
C TYR A 13 -5.37 6.98 3.22
N ARG A 14 -4.64 7.36 2.18
CA ARG A 14 -4.88 6.90 0.80
C ARG A 14 -3.57 6.63 0.06
N PRO A 15 -3.59 5.80 -1.00
CA PRO A 15 -2.45 5.64 -1.87
C PRO A 15 -2.08 6.96 -2.55
N PRO A 16 -0.79 7.27 -2.80
CA PRO A 16 -0.39 8.49 -3.54
C PRO A 16 -1.00 8.62 -4.92
N ASN A 17 -1.17 7.50 -5.64
CA ASN A 17 -1.86 7.51 -6.93
C ASN A 17 -3.37 7.78 -6.84
N GLU A 18 -3.91 7.89 -5.64
CA GLU A 18 -5.28 8.34 -5.33
C GLU A 18 -5.29 9.77 -4.76
N ALA A 19 -4.18 10.51 -4.88
CA ALA A 19 -4.06 11.86 -4.33
C ALA A 19 -5.15 12.82 -4.83
N GLU A 20 -5.55 12.68 -6.10
CA GLU A 20 -6.57 13.50 -6.75
C GLU A 20 -7.97 12.87 -6.72
N SER A 21 -8.11 11.65 -6.16
CA SER A 21 -9.40 10.98 -6.08
C SER A 21 -10.33 11.65 -5.08
N ALA A 22 -11.61 11.75 -5.41
CA ALA A 22 -12.63 12.10 -4.45
C ALA A 22 -12.70 11.03 -3.35
N LEU A 23 -12.72 11.46 -2.09
CA LEU A 23 -12.69 10.55 -0.94
C LEU A 23 -14.10 10.32 -0.40
N ILE A 24 -14.48 9.06 -0.26
CA ILE A 24 -15.73 8.63 0.36
C ILE A 24 -15.40 7.59 1.42
N ARG A 25 -15.70 7.89 2.68
CA ARG A 25 -15.52 6.94 3.78
C ARG A 25 -16.75 6.06 3.93
N ILE A 26 -16.56 4.76 3.83
CA ILE A 26 -17.61 3.76 4.04
C ILE A 26 -17.33 2.84 5.23
N THR A 27 -16.07 2.72 5.63
CA THR A 27 -15.64 2.10 6.87
C THR A 27 -14.77 3.08 7.66
N ARG A 28 -14.74 2.95 8.98
CA ARG A 28 -13.87 3.74 9.86
C ARG A 28 -12.87 2.84 10.54
N GLY A 29 -11.59 3.18 10.43
CA GLY A 29 -10.50 2.43 11.06
C GLY A 29 -10.10 1.13 10.37
N CYS A 30 -9.54 0.20 11.12
CA CYS A 30 -9.04 -1.09 10.63
C CYS A 30 -9.58 -2.26 11.45
N PRO A 31 -10.23 -3.28 10.82
CA PRO A 31 -10.82 -4.42 11.54
C PRO A 31 -9.76 -5.35 12.17
N TRP A 32 -8.51 -5.26 11.74
CA TRP A 32 -7.41 -6.02 12.30
C TRP A 32 -6.62 -5.24 13.36
N ASN A 33 -6.13 -4.08 13.00
CA ASN A 33 -5.42 -3.08 13.81
C ASN A 33 -4.27 -3.58 14.72
N ARG A 34 -3.66 -4.75 14.39
CA ARG A 34 -2.60 -5.39 15.19
C ARG A 34 -1.21 -5.27 14.57
N CYS A 35 -1.10 -4.76 13.31
CA CYS A 35 0.20 -4.65 12.65
C CYS A 35 1.17 -3.81 13.48
N THR A 36 2.38 -4.34 13.71
CA THR A 36 3.38 -3.73 14.62
C THR A 36 3.98 -2.45 14.08
N PHE A 37 3.99 -2.28 12.75
CA PHE A 37 4.52 -1.09 12.06
C PHE A 37 3.46 0.00 11.84
N CYS A 38 2.18 -0.35 11.86
CA CYS A 38 1.11 0.55 11.47
C CYS A 38 0.72 1.48 12.63
N PHE A 39 0.64 2.78 12.34
CA PHE A 39 0.21 3.82 13.27
C PHE A 39 -1.16 4.41 12.94
N MET A 40 -1.69 4.15 11.73
CA MET A 40 -2.80 4.88 11.12
C MET A 40 -4.13 4.80 11.90
N TYR A 41 -4.41 3.66 12.55
CA TYR A 41 -5.73 3.42 13.14
C TYR A 41 -5.66 2.92 14.60
N LYS A 42 -4.52 3.10 15.31
CA LYS A 42 -4.29 2.46 16.62
C LYS A 42 -5.36 2.80 17.66
N ASP A 43 -5.79 4.04 17.70
CA ASP A 43 -6.75 4.53 18.68
C ASP A 43 -8.17 4.66 18.08
N ILE A 44 -8.40 4.02 16.92
CA ILE A 44 -9.64 4.14 16.19
C ILE A 44 -10.39 2.81 16.21
N ARG A 45 -11.59 2.83 16.80
CA ARG A 45 -12.51 1.70 16.76
C ARG A 45 -12.97 1.46 15.32
N PHE A 46 -12.92 0.18 14.89
CA PHE A 46 -13.43 -0.18 13.58
C PHE A 46 -14.96 -0.16 13.54
N GLU A 47 -15.51 0.47 12.50
CA GLU A 47 -16.94 0.57 12.28
C GLU A 47 -17.24 0.52 10.77
N THR A 48 -18.40 -0.05 10.39
CA THR A 48 -19.01 0.12 9.07
C THR A 48 -20.11 1.16 9.17
N LYS A 49 -20.13 2.14 8.29
CA LYS A 49 -21.16 3.19 8.30
C LYS A 49 -22.50 2.62 7.83
N PRO A 50 -23.65 3.01 8.41
CA PRO A 50 -24.96 2.64 7.87
C PRO A 50 -25.13 3.10 6.41
N LEU A 51 -25.81 2.29 5.59
CA LEU A 51 -26.03 2.56 4.16
C LEU A 51 -26.58 3.98 3.91
N GLU A 52 -27.59 4.40 4.69
CA GLU A 52 -28.21 5.72 4.53
C GLU A 52 -27.24 6.87 4.87
N GLU A 53 -26.36 6.67 5.82
CA GLU A 53 -25.31 7.66 6.13
C GLU A 53 -24.31 7.74 4.97
N VAL A 54 -23.88 6.59 4.43
CA VAL A 54 -22.99 6.56 3.25
C VAL A 54 -23.63 7.25 2.05
N ARG A 55 -24.94 7.04 1.82
CA ARG A 55 -25.68 7.73 0.74
C ARG A 55 -25.67 9.25 0.91
N LYS A 56 -25.87 9.73 2.14
CA LYS A 56 -25.78 11.18 2.46
C LYS A 56 -24.38 11.71 2.20
N ASP A 57 -23.35 10.97 2.63
CA ASP A 57 -21.94 11.35 2.41
C ASP A 57 -21.59 11.41 0.92
N VAL A 58 -22.05 10.44 0.11
CA VAL A 58 -21.87 10.42 -1.34
C VAL A 58 -22.53 11.66 -1.98
N ASN A 59 -23.75 11.99 -1.59
CA ASN A 59 -24.46 13.16 -2.11
C ASN A 59 -23.77 14.48 -1.68
N THR A 60 -23.27 14.56 -0.45
CA THR A 60 -22.49 15.68 0.04
C THR A 60 -21.15 15.79 -0.71
N ALA A 61 -20.47 14.65 -0.93
CA ALA A 61 -19.24 14.62 -1.72
C ALA A 61 -19.48 15.16 -3.14
N ARG A 62 -20.62 14.86 -3.77
CA ARG A 62 -20.99 15.40 -5.09
C ARG A 62 -21.10 16.92 -5.09
N GLN A 63 -21.59 17.52 -4.00
CA GLN A 63 -21.67 18.99 -3.90
C GLN A 63 -20.29 19.62 -3.77
N ILE A 64 -19.35 18.93 -3.09
CA ILE A 64 -17.97 19.39 -2.88
C ILE A 64 -17.12 19.17 -4.15
N TYR A 65 -17.17 17.95 -4.68
CA TYR A 65 -16.49 17.55 -5.92
C TYR A 65 -17.47 17.69 -7.08
N LYS A 66 -17.50 18.84 -7.72
CA LYS A 66 -18.41 19.09 -8.87
C LYS A 66 -18.18 18.10 -10.01
N ALA A 67 -16.95 17.61 -10.16
CA ALA A 67 -16.56 16.49 -11.02
C ALA A 67 -15.42 15.72 -10.35
N ALA A 68 -15.36 14.40 -10.56
CA ALA A 68 -14.29 13.55 -10.06
C ALA A 68 -13.95 12.46 -11.08
N ASP A 69 -12.72 12.47 -11.59
CA ASP A 69 -12.21 11.45 -12.52
C ASP A 69 -12.02 10.09 -11.83
N SER A 70 -11.78 10.09 -10.54
CA SER A 70 -11.58 8.89 -9.74
C SER A 70 -12.11 9.05 -8.31
N ILE A 71 -12.50 7.94 -7.71
CA ILE A 71 -13.05 7.89 -6.35
C ILE A 71 -12.27 6.83 -5.56
N PHE A 72 -11.86 7.19 -4.36
CA PHE A 72 -11.23 6.28 -3.41
C PHE A 72 -12.13 6.06 -2.20
N LEU A 73 -12.40 4.78 -1.88
CA LEU A 73 -13.20 4.38 -0.74
C LEU A 73 -12.31 4.13 0.49
N GLY A 74 -12.52 4.90 1.54
CA GLY A 74 -11.82 4.74 2.83
C GLY A 74 -12.65 3.92 3.83
N ASP A 75 -12.09 3.34 4.88
CA ASP A 75 -10.69 3.35 5.25
C ASP A 75 -9.97 2.06 4.80
N SER A 76 -9.58 1.20 5.76
CA SER A 76 -8.60 0.13 5.51
C SER A 76 -9.13 -1.14 4.83
N ASP A 77 -10.43 -1.44 4.90
CA ASP A 77 -10.99 -2.71 4.43
C ASP A 77 -12.48 -2.61 4.08
N ASN A 78 -12.75 -2.13 2.89
CA ASN A 78 -14.11 -1.81 2.45
C ASN A 78 -14.94 -3.05 2.09
N LEU A 79 -14.29 -4.19 1.79
CA LEU A 79 -15.00 -5.45 1.55
C LEU A 79 -15.67 -6.03 2.81
N THR A 80 -15.45 -5.46 3.98
CA THR A 80 -16.19 -5.80 5.21
C THR A 80 -17.63 -5.31 5.18
N HIS A 81 -17.94 -4.28 4.38
CA HIS A 81 -19.29 -3.74 4.28
C HIS A 81 -20.22 -4.67 3.51
N LYS A 82 -21.33 -5.09 4.12
CA LYS A 82 -22.26 -6.06 3.53
C LYS A 82 -22.99 -5.50 2.31
N GLU A 83 -23.30 -4.22 2.32
CA GLU A 83 -24.06 -3.50 1.30
C GLU A 83 -23.14 -2.77 0.30
N LEU A 84 -21.86 -3.18 0.22
CA LEU A 84 -20.90 -2.57 -0.70
C LEU A 84 -21.35 -2.53 -2.17
N PRO A 85 -21.99 -3.58 -2.74
CA PRO A 85 -22.49 -3.50 -4.11
C PRO A 85 -23.50 -2.35 -4.31
N GLU A 86 -24.39 -2.12 -3.36
CA GLU A 86 -25.38 -1.05 -3.42
C GLU A 86 -24.76 0.33 -3.28
N ILE A 87 -23.79 0.45 -2.36
CA ILE A 87 -23.00 1.67 -2.19
C ILE A 87 -22.28 2.05 -3.49
N VAL A 88 -21.59 1.09 -4.11
CA VAL A 88 -20.83 1.33 -5.34
C VAL A 88 -21.77 1.71 -6.50
N LYS A 89 -22.93 1.07 -6.62
CA LYS A 89 -23.97 1.46 -7.60
C LYS A 89 -24.44 2.90 -7.38
N HIS A 90 -24.68 3.29 -6.11
CA HIS A 90 -25.07 4.66 -5.79
C HIS A 90 -23.97 5.66 -6.14
N ILE A 91 -22.71 5.36 -5.85
CA ILE A 91 -21.56 6.18 -6.23
C ILE A 91 -21.48 6.33 -7.75
N ARG A 92 -21.59 5.25 -8.51
CA ARG A 92 -21.57 5.29 -9.99
C ARG A 92 -22.71 6.14 -10.56
N LYS A 93 -23.90 6.07 -9.97
CA LYS A 93 -25.02 6.92 -10.35
C LYS A 93 -24.77 8.40 -10.04
N THR A 94 -24.13 8.69 -8.92
CA THR A 94 -23.86 10.05 -8.45
C THR A 94 -22.68 10.70 -9.18
N PHE A 95 -21.69 9.91 -9.57
CA PHE A 95 -20.48 10.34 -10.29
C PHE A 95 -20.31 9.53 -11.59
N PRO A 96 -21.18 9.72 -12.58
CA PRO A 96 -21.16 8.95 -13.84
C PRO A 96 -19.86 9.20 -14.65
N GLU A 97 -19.22 10.34 -14.45
CA GLU A 97 -17.97 10.71 -15.09
C GLU A 97 -16.74 9.99 -14.52
N ALA A 98 -16.85 9.42 -13.31
CA ALA A 98 -15.72 8.76 -12.66
C ALA A 98 -15.24 7.54 -13.47
N LYS A 99 -14.01 7.60 -13.96
CA LYS A 99 -13.39 6.53 -14.76
C LYS A 99 -13.06 5.31 -13.90
N ARG A 100 -12.79 5.53 -12.59
CA ARG A 100 -12.30 4.49 -11.68
C ARG A 100 -12.83 4.70 -10.26
N ILE A 101 -13.21 3.60 -9.61
CA ILE A 101 -13.47 3.53 -8.17
C ILE A 101 -12.51 2.51 -7.59
N THR A 102 -11.78 2.86 -6.54
CA THR A 102 -10.79 2.00 -5.91
C THR A 102 -11.00 1.93 -4.40
N ALA A 103 -10.46 0.88 -3.76
CA ALA A 103 -10.61 0.67 -2.33
C ALA A 103 -9.42 -0.09 -1.74
N TYR A 104 -9.15 0.12 -0.46
CA TYR A 104 -8.34 -0.84 0.29
C TYR A 104 -9.13 -2.11 0.61
N ALA A 105 -8.42 -3.23 0.58
CA ALA A 105 -8.92 -4.52 1.01
C ALA A 105 -7.83 -5.34 1.72
N ARG A 106 -8.23 -6.14 2.72
CA ARG A 106 -7.33 -7.11 3.36
C ARG A 106 -7.47 -8.48 2.70
N ALA A 107 -6.34 -9.19 2.53
CA ALA A 107 -6.34 -10.55 1.96
C ALA A 107 -7.32 -11.49 2.69
N LYS A 108 -7.32 -11.50 4.02
CA LYS A 108 -8.26 -12.31 4.83
C LYS A 108 -9.73 -12.01 4.54
N THR A 109 -10.08 -10.77 4.23
CA THR A 109 -11.46 -10.41 3.90
C THR A 109 -11.83 -10.90 2.50
N ILE A 110 -10.94 -10.74 1.53
CA ILE A 110 -11.14 -11.26 0.16
C ILE A 110 -11.39 -12.78 0.19
N ILE A 111 -10.58 -13.53 0.93
CA ILE A 111 -10.69 -14.98 1.06
C ILE A 111 -12.02 -15.39 1.70
N LYS A 112 -12.42 -14.69 2.77
CA LYS A 112 -13.65 -15.00 3.51
C LYS A 112 -14.95 -14.65 2.74
N ARG A 113 -14.90 -13.71 1.80
CA ARG A 113 -16.08 -13.33 1.02
C ARG A 113 -16.41 -14.41 -0.03
N LYS A 114 -17.69 -14.69 -0.20
CA LYS A 114 -18.16 -15.56 -1.29
C LYS A 114 -17.81 -14.93 -2.64
N MET A 115 -17.46 -15.73 -3.63
CA MET A 115 -17.10 -15.25 -4.97
C MET A 115 -18.24 -14.42 -5.59
N GLY A 116 -19.49 -14.84 -5.41
CA GLY A 116 -20.66 -14.07 -5.87
C GLY A 116 -20.66 -12.63 -5.34
N PHE A 117 -20.38 -12.43 -4.04
CA PHE A 117 -20.27 -11.08 -3.46
C PHE A 117 -19.15 -10.26 -4.14
N LEU A 118 -17.97 -10.84 -4.33
CA LEU A 118 -16.85 -10.15 -4.99
C LEU A 118 -17.23 -9.75 -6.43
N THR A 119 -17.86 -10.67 -7.15
CA THR A 119 -18.35 -10.43 -8.51
C THR A 119 -19.42 -9.34 -8.54
N ASP A 120 -20.34 -9.32 -7.57
CA ASP A 120 -21.41 -8.31 -7.49
C ASP A 120 -20.84 -6.91 -7.20
N VAL A 121 -19.82 -6.82 -6.31
CA VAL A 121 -19.09 -5.57 -6.05
C VAL A 121 -18.37 -5.09 -7.30
N ARG A 122 -17.72 -6.00 -8.05
CA ARG A 122 -17.06 -5.65 -9.31
C ARG A 122 -18.06 -5.18 -10.38
N LYS A 123 -19.15 -5.91 -10.56
CA LYS A 123 -20.23 -5.52 -11.48
C LYS A 123 -20.89 -4.20 -11.11
N ALA A 124 -20.95 -3.87 -9.82
CA ALA A 124 -21.43 -2.58 -9.33
C ALA A 124 -20.54 -1.42 -9.73
N GLY A 125 -19.27 -1.70 -10.09
CA GLY A 125 -18.34 -0.71 -10.63
C GLY A 125 -17.14 -0.39 -9.74
N LEU A 126 -16.81 -1.19 -8.71
CA LEU A 126 -15.52 -1.09 -8.02
C LEU A 126 -14.45 -1.73 -8.90
N ASP A 127 -13.43 -0.97 -9.29
CA ASP A 127 -12.47 -1.39 -10.30
C ASP A 127 -11.22 -2.03 -9.72
N ARG A 128 -10.62 -1.40 -8.69
CA ARG A 128 -9.31 -1.81 -8.17
C ARG A 128 -9.32 -2.02 -6.66
N LEU A 129 -8.65 -3.08 -6.25
CA LEU A 129 -8.36 -3.36 -4.85
C LEU A 129 -6.87 -3.11 -4.54
N HIS A 130 -6.61 -2.28 -3.54
CA HIS A 130 -5.29 -2.07 -2.97
C HIS A 130 -5.10 -2.98 -1.77
N ILE A 131 -4.16 -3.91 -1.86
CA ILE A 131 -3.93 -4.98 -0.88
C ILE A 131 -2.52 -4.82 -0.29
N GLY A 132 -2.42 -4.69 1.03
CA GLY A 132 -1.12 -4.72 1.69
C GLY A 132 -0.61 -6.16 1.78
N LEU A 133 0.40 -6.50 0.98
CA LEU A 133 1.20 -7.72 1.14
C LEU A 133 2.20 -7.52 2.29
N GLU A 134 2.89 -6.41 2.28
CA GLU A 134 4.00 -5.96 3.11
C GLU A 134 5.26 -6.82 2.94
N SER A 135 5.14 -8.15 3.05
CA SER A 135 6.19 -9.14 2.82
C SER A 135 5.60 -10.44 2.27
N GLY A 136 6.39 -11.17 1.51
CA GLY A 136 6.10 -12.57 1.14
C GLY A 136 6.81 -13.59 2.04
N ASP A 137 7.60 -13.12 3.00
CA ASP A 137 8.28 -13.98 3.97
C ASP A 137 7.40 -14.19 5.21
N GLU A 138 7.12 -15.46 5.56
CA GLU A 138 6.22 -15.80 6.66
C GLU A 138 6.74 -15.28 8.00
N VAL A 139 8.05 -15.40 8.26
CA VAL A 139 8.66 -14.90 9.51
C VAL A 139 8.50 -13.37 9.61
N VAL A 140 8.69 -12.66 8.52
CA VAL A 140 8.48 -11.21 8.47
C VAL A 140 7.01 -10.86 8.71
N LEU A 141 6.06 -11.56 8.08
CA LEU A 141 4.63 -11.35 8.28
C LEU A 141 4.20 -11.60 9.73
N ASP A 142 4.80 -12.59 10.40
CA ASP A 142 4.52 -12.91 11.79
C ASP A 142 5.02 -11.80 12.72
N TRP A 143 6.26 -11.33 12.59
CA TRP A 143 6.73 -10.25 13.45
C TRP A 143 6.07 -8.90 13.16
N LEU A 144 5.60 -8.69 11.91
CA LEU A 144 4.75 -7.54 11.57
C LEU A 144 3.32 -7.70 12.10
N CYS A 145 2.94 -8.85 12.64
CA CYS A 145 1.57 -9.19 13.04
C CYS A 145 0.56 -8.90 11.92
N LYS A 146 0.91 -9.22 10.66
CA LYS A 146 0.07 -8.92 9.49
C LYS A 146 -1.25 -9.70 9.52
N GLY A 147 -1.25 -10.89 10.12
CA GLY A 147 -2.42 -11.74 10.29
C GLY A 147 -2.89 -12.39 8.99
N ALA A 148 -1.97 -12.62 8.06
CA ALA A 148 -2.18 -13.41 6.85
C ALA A 148 -0.84 -14.06 6.45
N LYS A 149 -0.91 -15.26 5.89
CA LYS A 149 0.23 -16.04 5.40
C LYS A 149 0.53 -15.73 3.92
N PRO A 150 1.73 -16.07 3.41
CA PRO A 150 2.07 -15.88 2.01
C PRO A 150 1.07 -16.53 1.05
N GLU A 151 0.64 -17.77 1.32
CA GLU A 151 -0.32 -18.50 0.49
C GLU A 151 -1.69 -17.82 0.46
N GLU A 152 -2.10 -17.21 1.57
CA GLU A 152 -3.34 -16.46 1.65
C GLU A 152 -3.26 -15.14 0.87
N MET A 153 -2.09 -14.53 0.76
CA MET A 153 -1.89 -13.38 -0.12
C MET A 153 -2.01 -13.76 -1.59
N VAL A 154 -1.46 -14.92 -1.97
CA VAL A 154 -1.62 -15.47 -3.34
C VAL A 154 -3.09 -15.76 -3.61
N GLU A 155 -3.78 -16.49 -2.73
CA GLU A 155 -5.20 -16.81 -2.88
C GLU A 155 -6.05 -15.55 -3.02
N ALA A 156 -5.82 -14.54 -2.17
CA ALA A 156 -6.55 -13.28 -2.23
C ALA A 156 -6.37 -12.57 -3.58
N GLY A 157 -5.14 -12.50 -4.10
CA GLY A 157 -4.85 -11.92 -5.40
C GLY A 157 -5.58 -12.65 -6.53
N LEU A 158 -5.48 -13.98 -6.55
CA LEU A 158 -6.14 -14.80 -7.57
C LEU A 158 -7.68 -14.68 -7.52
N ARG A 159 -8.27 -14.70 -6.32
CA ARG A 159 -9.72 -14.52 -6.14
C ARG A 159 -10.21 -13.14 -6.59
N ALA A 160 -9.45 -12.09 -6.25
CA ALA A 160 -9.79 -10.73 -6.69
C ALA A 160 -9.74 -10.62 -8.22
N ARG A 161 -8.71 -11.16 -8.87
CA ARG A 161 -8.60 -11.22 -10.33
C ARG A 161 -9.71 -12.07 -10.95
N GLN A 162 -10.04 -13.22 -10.38
CA GLN A 162 -11.16 -14.08 -10.85
C GLN A 162 -12.49 -13.33 -10.79
N ALA A 163 -12.71 -12.46 -9.81
CA ALA A 163 -13.88 -11.60 -9.73
C ALA A 163 -13.85 -10.42 -10.73
N GLY A 164 -12.71 -10.20 -11.41
CA GLY A 164 -12.51 -9.17 -12.44
C GLY A 164 -11.96 -7.84 -11.91
N PHE A 165 -11.46 -7.78 -10.68
CA PHE A 165 -10.77 -6.58 -10.17
C PHE A 165 -9.38 -6.43 -10.75
N GLU A 166 -8.94 -5.19 -10.92
CA GLU A 166 -7.53 -4.86 -10.94
C GLU A 166 -6.96 -5.03 -9.52
N VAL A 167 -5.78 -5.64 -9.42
CA VAL A 167 -5.12 -5.92 -8.13
C VAL A 167 -3.83 -5.13 -8.00
N SER A 168 -3.73 -4.34 -6.94
CA SER A 168 -2.53 -3.59 -6.58
C SER A 168 -2.00 -4.08 -5.23
N PHE A 169 -0.78 -4.66 -5.22
CA PHE A 169 -0.12 -5.07 -4.00
C PHE A 169 0.89 -4.04 -3.51
N TYR A 170 0.92 -3.82 -2.19
CA TYR A 170 1.92 -3.02 -1.50
C TYR A 170 2.96 -3.91 -0.82
N VAL A 171 4.24 -3.61 -1.03
CA VAL A 171 5.38 -4.27 -0.38
C VAL A 171 6.16 -3.22 0.41
N LEU A 172 6.54 -3.54 1.64
CA LEU A 172 7.33 -2.66 2.50
C LEU A 172 8.80 -3.01 2.41
N SER A 173 9.55 -2.31 1.57
CA SER A 173 11.01 -2.43 1.51
C SER A 173 11.62 -2.10 2.87
N GLY A 174 12.54 -2.92 3.32
CA GLY A 174 13.14 -2.87 4.65
C GLY A 174 12.34 -3.60 5.74
N ALA A 175 11.18 -4.19 5.41
CA ALA A 175 10.38 -4.94 6.39
C ALA A 175 11.11 -6.20 6.92
N GLY A 176 12.03 -6.77 6.15
CA GLY A 176 12.91 -7.86 6.56
C GLY A 176 13.94 -7.48 7.61
N GLY A 177 14.12 -6.18 7.90
CA GLY A 177 15.21 -5.71 8.73
C GLY A 177 16.56 -6.13 8.19
N ARG A 178 17.63 -5.86 8.93
CA ARG A 178 19.00 -6.19 8.52
C ARG A 178 19.23 -7.71 8.33
N ASN A 179 18.52 -8.53 9.10
CA ASN A 179 18.81 -9.97 9.16
C ASN A 179 18.05 -10.82 8.15
N ARG A 180 16.96 -10.30 7.53
CA ARG A 180 16.10 -11.07 6.60
C ARG A 180 15.74 -10.34 5.32
N TRP A 181 16.48 -9.31 4.94
CA TRP A 181 16.16 -8.55 3.72
C TRP A 181 16.21 -9.39 2.45
N LYS A 182 17.10 -10.40 2.38
CA LYS A 182 17.21 -11.31 1.23
C LYS A 182 15.98 -12.22 1.09
N GLU A 183 15.62 -12.88 2.17
CA GLU A 183 14.42 -13.74 2.23
C GLU A 183 13.15 -12.93 1.97
N HIS A 184 13.06 -11.74 2.56
CA HIS A 184 11.98 -10.80 2.30
C HIS A 184 11.86 -10.46 0.82
N ALA A 185 12.95 -10.11 0.15
CA ALA A 185 12.97 -9.78 -1.27
C ALA A 185 12.52 -10.96 -2.14
N ILE A 186 13.17 -12.13 -1.98
CA ILE A 186 12.91 -13.34 -2.78
C ILE A 186 11.49 -13.84 -2.56
N ASN A 187 11.05 -13.97 -1.30
CA ASN A 187 9.74 -14.50 -0.98
C ASN A 187 8.62 -13.53 -1.39
N SER A 188 8.84 -12.21 -1.31
CA SER A 188 7.86 -11.22 -1.80
C SER A 188 7.69 -11.31 -3.32
N ALA A 189 8.79 -11.45 -4.07
CA ALA A 189 8.74 -11.67 -5.51
C ALA A 189 8.00 -12.98 -5.84
N ARG A 190 8.29 -14.08 -5.11
CA ARG A 190 7.61 -15.38 -5.28
C ARG A 190 6.08 -15.26 -5.12
N VAL A 191 5.62 -14.59 -4.06
CA VAL A 191 4.19 -14.38 -3.82
C VAL A 191 3.55 -13.57 -4.96
N LEU A 192 4.20 -12.50 -5.40
CA LEU A 192 3.68 -11.64 -6.48
C LEU A 192 3.65 -12.39 -7.83
N ASN A 193 4.67 -13.19 -8.13
CA ASN A 193 4.69 -14.03 -9.34
C ASN A 193 3.49 -15.00 -9.37
N ALA A 194 3.14 -15.57 -8.21
CA ALA A 194 2.00 -16.48 -8.09
C ALA A 194 0.64 -15.74 -8.10
N ALA A 195 0.55 -14.58 -7.47
CA ALA A 195 -0.67 -13.77 -7.37
C ALA A 195 -0.99 -12.99 -8.66
N LYS A 196 0.02 -12.73 -9.51
CA LYS A 196 -0.10 -12.05 -10.81
C LYS A 196 -0.84 -10.71 -10.73
N PRO A 197 -0.37 -9.73 -9.93
CA PRO A 197 -1.03 -8.43 -9.80
C PRO A 197 -0.90 -7.59 -11.08
N ASP A 198 -1.79 -6.59 -11.21
CA ASP A 198 -1.70 -5.57 -12.25
C ASP A 198 -0.78 -4.42 -11.82
N PHE A 199 -0.62 -4.21 -10.50
CA PHE A 199 0.23 -3.15 -9.93
C PHE A 199 1.01 -3.64 -8.72
N ILE A 200 2.28 -3.27 -8.64
CA ILE A 200 3.14 -3.43 -7.47
C ILE A 200 3.57 -2.05 -7.00
N ARG A 201 3.39 -1.78 -5.71
CA ARG A 201 3.77 -0.53 -5.07
C ARG A 201 4.77 -0.80 -3.96
N LEU A 202 6.03 -0.37 -4.16
CA LEU A 202 7.03 -0.42 -3.11
C LEU A 202 6.90 0.81 -2.20
N ARG A 203 7.01 0.59 -0.91
CA ARG A 203 7.09 1.62 0.13
C ARG A 203 8.24 1.27 1.06
N THR A 204 9.00 2.26 1.50
CA THR A 204 9.97 2.03 2.56
C THR A 204 9.26 1.95 3.91
N LEU A 205 9.62 0.94 4.69
CA LEU A 205 9.20 0.83 6.09
C LEU A 205 9.71 2.05 6.86
N THR A 206 8.78 2.92 7.26
CA THR A 206 9.07 4.10 8.09
C THR A 206 8.52 3.88 9.49
N LEU A 207 9.40 3.87 10.48
CA LEU A 207 9.06 3.55 11.86
C LEU A 207 8.60 4.79 12.62
N LYS A 208 7.30 4.89 12.85
CA LYS A 208 6.70 6.00 13.60
C LYS A 208 6.79 5.78 15.10
N LYS A 209 7.02 6.87 15.83
CA LYS A 209 7.05 6.88 17.32
C LYS A 209 5.76 6.25 17.86
N GLY A 210 5.89 5.43 18.90
CA GLY A 210 4.77 4.77 19.57
C GLY A 210 4.33 3.44 18.94
N THR A 211 4.80 3.09 17.73
CA THR A 211 4.49 1.77 17.14
C THR A 211 5.27 0.65 17.85
N PRO A 212 4.69 -0.57 17.97
CA PRO A 212 5.39 -1.70 18.58
C PRO A 212 6.72 -2.03 17.90
N LEU A 213 6.81 -1.87 16.56
CA LEU A 213 8.05 -2.16 15.83
C LEU A 213 9.14 -1.10 16.12
N LYS A 214 8.76 0.19 16.34
CA LYS A 214 9.74 1.21 16.78
C LYS A 214 10.30 0.89 18.17
N LYS A 215 9.47 0.40 19.09
CA LYS A 215 9.92 -0.06 20.41
C LYS A 215 10.92 -1.22 20.31
N LYS A 216 10.68 -2.17 19.37
CA LYS A 216 11.63 -3.26 19.09
C LYS A 216 12.96 -2.77 18.52
N LEU A 217 12.94 -1.72 17.69
CA LEU A 217 14.17 -1.06 17.25
C LEU A 217 14.92 -0.46 18.45
N GLU A 218 14.22 0.23 19.33
CA GLU A 218 14.79 0.89 20.52
C GLU A 218 15.34 -0.13 21.53
N SER A 219 14.79 -1.34 21.63
CA SER A 219 15.29 -2.44 22.47
C SER A 219 16.37 -3.30 21.81
N GLY A 220 16.69 -3.07 20.53
CA GLY A 220 17.64 -3.90 19.77
C GLY A 220 17.10 -5.24 19.29
N GLU A 221 15.79 -5.52 19.47
CA GLU A 221 15.14 -6.74 18.96
C GLU A 221 14.88 -6.69 17.43
N PHE A 222 14.94 -5.52 16.84
CA PHE A 222 14.82 -5.28 15.40
C PHE A 222 15.90 -4.30 14.96
N GLU A 223 16.58 -4.62 13.86
CA GLU A 223 17.54 -3.72 13.23
C GLU A 223 16.99 -3.25 11.89
N ILE A 224 17.05 -1.94 11.66
CA ILE A 224 16.60 -1.37 10.38
C ILE A 224 17.55 -1.76 9.26
N THR A 225 17.02 -2.04 8.07
CA THR A 225 17.84 -2.30 6.89
C THR A 225 18.54 -1.00 6.46
N PRO A 226 19.88 -0.93 6.45
CA PRO A 226 20.62 0.25 6.02
C PRO A 226 20.31 0.60 4.54
N PRO A 227 20.58 1.86 4.11
CA PRO A 227 20.30 2.31 2.76
C PRO A 227 20.89 1.42 1.65
N LEU A 228 22.15 0.98 1.79
CA LEU A 228 22.83 0.13 0.81
C LEU A 228 22.17 -1.24 0.70
N GLU A 229 21.93 -1.91 1.83
CA GLU A 229 21.29 -3.23 1.86
C GLU A 229 19.84 -3.13 1.35
N ARG A 230 19.16 -2.00 1.58
CA ARG A 230 17.81 -1.78 1.04
C ARG A 230 17.82 -1.62 -0.50
N LEU A 231 18.82 -0.96 -1.09
CA LEU A 231 19.00 -0.95 -2.54
C LEU A 231 19.28 -2.36 -3.07
N LYS A 232 20.14 -3.13 -2.40
CA LYS A 232 20.41 -4.55 -2.72
C LYS A 232 19.16 -5.42 -2.57
N GLU A 233 18.28 -5.12 -1.58
CA GLU A 233 16.96 -5.75 -1.44
C GLU A 233 16.07 -5.47 -2.65
N VAL A 234 15.95 -4.20 -3.07
CA VAL A 234 15.15 -3.81 -4.24
C VAL A 234 15.70 -4.46 -5.51
N ARG A 235 17.01 -4.50 -5.67
CA ARG A 235 17.67 -5.18 -6.79
C ARG A 235 17.32 -6.67 -6.84
N LEU A 236 17.51 -7.37 -5.72
CA LEU A 236 17.21 -8.81 -5.59
C LEU A 236 15.72 -9.11 -5.80
N PHE A 237 14.83 -8.24 -5.28
CA PHE A 237 13.40 -8.33 -5.53
C PHE A 237 13.07 -8.23 -7.03
N LEU A 238 13.61 -7.23 -7.72
CA LEU A 238 13.42 -7.06 -9.17
C LEU A 238 13.94 -8.27 -9.96
N GLU A 239 15.13 -8.78 -9.63
CA GLU A 239 15.70 -9.94 -10.30
C GLU A 239 14.78 -11.17 -10.28
N ASN A 240 14.12 -11.37 -9.12
CA ASN A 240 13.22 -12.50 -8.88
C ASN A 240 11.77 -12.26 -9.36
N LEU A 241 11.41 -11.05 -9.79
CA LEU A 241 10.08 -10.80 -10.37
C LEU A 241 9.99 -11.39 -11.79
N ALA A 242 8.90 -12.15 -12.01
CA ALA A 242 8.56 -12.76 -13.30
C ALA A 242 7.09 -12.50 -13.67
N VAL A 243 6.52 -11.38 -13.21
CA VAL A 243 5.18 -10.95 -13.55
C VAL A 243 5.13 -10.34 -14.96
N ASN A 244 4.00 -10.46 -15.62
CA ASN A 244 3.74 -9.88 -16.94
C ASN A 244 2.55 -8.91 -16.88
N LYS A 245 2.59 -7.85 -17.68
CA LYS A 245 1.53 -6.82 -17.74
C LYS A 245 1.27 -6.22 -16.35
N CYS A 246 2.33 -5.89 -15.65
CA CYS A 246 2.28 -5.37 -14.29
C CYS A 246 3.08 -4.06 -14.19
N SER A 247 2.45 -3.00 -13.73
CA SER A 247 3.11 -1.72 -13.48
C SER A 247 3.73 -1.71 -12.07
N LEU A 248 5.03 -1.45 -11.96
CA LEU A 248 5.74 -1.29 -10.70
C LEU A 248 6.05 0.17 -10.45
N ALA A 249 5.83 0.66 -9.22
CA ALA A 249 6.27 1.99 -8.80
C ALA A 249 6.78 2.01 -7.37
N SER A 250 7.93 2.69 -7.18
CA SER A 250 8.49 3.05 -5.88
C SER A 250 8.85 4.54 -5.81
N ASP A 251 8.08 5.36 -6.50
CA ASP A 251 8.30 6.80 -6.71
C ASP A 251 7.86 7.70 -5.53
N HIS A 252 7.44 7.12 -4.42
CA HIS A 252 7.08 7.89 -3.24
C HIS A 252 8.31 8.40 -2.49
N VAL A 253 8.22 9.61 -1.92
CA VAL A 253 9.32 10.27 -1.21
C VAL A 253 9.95 9.43 -0.08
N THR A 254 9.18 8.53 0.53
CA THR A 254 9.71 7.60 1.54
C THR A 254 10.74 6.60 0.99
N ASN A 255 10.75 6.38 -0.33
CA ASN A 255 11.70 5.49 -0.99
C ASN A 255 13.00 6.21 -1.40
N TYR A 256 13.02 7.54 -1.29
CA TYR A 256 14.18 8.32 -1.70
C TYR A 256 15.37 8.13 -0.77
N LEU A 257 16.56 8.27 -1.34
CA LEU A 257 17.83 8.40 -0.62
C LEU A 257 18.42 9.77 -0.90
N TRP A 258 19.05 10.32 0.11
CA TRP A 258 19.58 11.68 0.10
C TRP A 258 21.04 11.68 0.55
N ALA A 259 21.89 12.42 -0.16
CA ALA A 259 23.26 12.71 0.22
C ALA A 259 23.57 14.17 -0.10
N GLY A 260 24.31 14.87 0.76
CA GLY A 260 24.64 16.28 0.56
C GLY A 260 23.44 17.20 0.33
N GLY A 261 22.27 16.88 0.88
CA GLY A 261 21.03 17.63 0.66
C GLY A 261 20.32 17.38 -0.67
N THR A 262 20.84 16.48 -1.51
CA THR A 262 20.28 16.13 -2.83
C THR A 262 19.70 14.71 -2.82
N ALA A 263 18.58 14.50 -3.51
CA ALA A 263 18.01 13.18 -3.71
C ALA A 263 18.83 12.41 -4.76
N VAL A 264 19.62 11.42 -4.29
CA VAL A 264 20.52 10.61 -5.13
C VAL A 264 19.82 9.35 -5.67
N TYR A 265 18.71 8.95 -5.06
CA TYR A 265 17.82 7.91 -5.58
C TYR A 265 16.37 8.31 -5.31
N ARG A 266 15.53 8.21 -6.33
CA ARG A 266 14.10 8.61 -6.26
C ARG A 266 13.14 7.44 -6.47
N GLY A 267 13.63 6.21 -6.28
CA GLY A 267 12.86 5.01 -6.58
C GLY A 267 12.90 4.66 -8.07
N ILE A 268 12.09 3.67 -8.41
CA ILE A 268 11.96 3.13 -9.77
C ILE A 268 10.49 3.06 -10.17
N THR A 269 10.21 3.23 -11.45
CA THR A 269 8.87 3.08 -12.03
C THR A 269 9.00 2.53 -13.43
N GLY A 270 8.11 1.62 -13.81
CA GLY A 270 8.07 1.02 -15.13
C GLY A 270 7.09 -0.13 -15.24
N ASP A 271 6.90 -0.60 -16.46
CA ASP A 271 6.06 -1.74 -16.78
C ASP A 271 6.90 -3.01 -16.91
N LEU A 272 6.40 -4.10 -16.36
CA LEU A 272 7.06 -5.41 -16.35
C LEU A 272 6.42 -6.34 -17.38
N PRO A 273 7.25 -7.04 -18.16
CA PRO A 273 8.73 -7.18 -18.05
C PRO A 273 9.55 -6.12 -18.80
N GLU A 274 8.91 -5.23 -19.57
CA GLU A 274 9.55 -4.35 -20.58
C GLU A 274 10.66 -3.48 -19.98
N ASP A 275 10.36 -2.81 -18.86
CA ASP A 275 11.28 -1.83 -18.23
C ASP A 275 12.21 -2.46 -17.17
N LYS A 276 12.11 -3.77 -16.92
CA LYS A 276 12.87 -4.45 -15.85
C LYS A 276 14.38 -4.18 -15.93
N LYS A 277 14.95 -4.25 -17.14
CA LYS A 277 16.38 -4.01 -17.35
C LYS A 277 16.78 -2.58 -17.00
N THR A 278 15.97 -1.61 -17.41
CA THR A 278 16.21 -0.19 -17.10
C THR A 278 16.11 0.08 -15.60
N MET A 279 15.09 -0.49 -14.93
CA MET A 279 14.93 -0.37 -13.48
C MET A 279 16.12 -0.98 -12.72
N LEU A 280 16.63 -2.15 -13.14
CA LEU A 280 17.84 -2.76 -12.55
C LEU A 280 19.06 -1.84 -12.71
N GLN A 281 19.27 -1.26 -13.89
CA GLN A 281 20.37 -0.31 -14.12
C GLN A 281 20.26 0.95 -13.22
N MET A 282 19.04 1.45 -12.97
CA MET A 282 18.84 2.58 -12.07
C MET A 282 19.23 2.22 -10.63
N VAL A 283 18.87 1.02 -10.19
CA VAL A 283 19.22 0.55 -8.83
C VAL A 283 20.72 0.28 -8.73
N ASP A 284 21.35 -0.31 -9.75
CA ASP A 284 22.81 -0.57 -9.79
C ASP A 284 23.59 0.74 -9.67
N LYS A 285 23.23 1.79 -10.43
CA LYS A 285 23.83 3.12 -10.30
C LYS A 285 23.69 3.72 -8.90
N ALA A 286 22.54 3.51 -8.26
CA ALA A 286 22.34 3.98 -6.89
C ALA A 286 23.22 3.20 -5.89
N ILE A 287 23.39 1.90 -6.09
CA ILE A 287 24.30 1.06 -5.29
C ILE A 287 25.74 1.55 -5.44
N GLU A 288 26.23 1.71 -6.68
CA GLU A 288 27.57 2.21 -6.98
C GLU A 288 27.83 3.57 -6.33
N PHE A 289 26.85 4.49 -6.40
CA PHE A 289 26.96 5.79 -5.74
C PHE A 289 27.09 5.63 -4.22
N VAL A 290 26.23 4.84 -3.57
CA VAL A 290 26.24 4.66 -2.12
C VAL A 290 27.50 3.95 -1.63
N GLU A 291 28.07 3.03 -2.44
CA GLU A 291 29.34 2.34 -2.12
C GLU A 291 30.58 3.23 -2.29
N SER A 292 30.52 4.26 -3.15
CA SER A 292 31.67 5.12 -3.47
C SER A 292 31.66 6.47 -2.77
N THR A 293 30.52 6.90 -2.21
CA THR A 293 30.42 8.22 -1.57
C THR A 293 30.97 8.20 -0.15
N GLU A 294 31.64 9.29 0.26
CA GLU A 294 32.02 9.56 1.64
C GLU A 294 30.90 10.29 2.41
N GLU A 295 29.84 10.75 1.72
CA GLU A 295 28.73 11.47 2.35
C GLU A 295 27.79 10.51 3.07
N GLU A 296 27.22 10.96 4.20
CA GLU A 296 26.15 10.21 4.88
C GLU A 296 24.91 10.10 3.97
N VAL A 297 24.52 8.86 3.64
CA VAL A 297 23.31 8.60 2.89
C VAL A 297 22.13 8.44 3.85
N LYS A 298 21.15 9.34 3.74
CA LYS A 298 19.97 9.39 4.60
C LYS A 298 18.74 8.83 3.88
N ASP A 299 17.96 8.07 4.61
CA ASP A 299 16.64 7.59 4.17
C ASP A 299 15.49 8.30 4.90
N SER A 300 14.26 7.88 4.60
CA SER A 300 13.07 8.44 5.25
C SER A 300 13.04 8.26 6.77
N ASN A 301 13.64 7.20 7.32
CA ASN A 301 13.69 7.00 8.77
C ASN A 301 14.61 8.02 9.42
N ARG A 302 15.79 8.22 8.84
CA ARG A 302 16.77 9.20 9.34
C ARG A 302 16.22 10.62 9.24
N LEU A 303 15.63 10.97 8.09
CA LEU A 303 15.01 12.28 7.89
C LEU A 303 13.81 12.53 8.82
N TYR A 304 13.04 11.49 9.14
CA TYR A 304 11.95 11.57 10.10
C TYR A 304 12.47 11.82 11.54
N GLU A 305 13.55 11.13 11.94
CA GLU A 305 14.20 11.33 13.24
C GLU A 305 14.79 12.73 13.38
N GLU A 306 15.34 13.29 12.31
CA GLU A 306 15.88 14.65 12.24
C GLU A 306 14.80 15.74 12.10
N GLY A 307 13.50 15.37 11.99
CA GLY A 307 12.39 16.30 11.95
C GLY A 307 12.08 16.91 10.58
N TYR A 308 12.72 16.45 9.50
CA TYR A 308 12.42 16.93 8.14
C TYR A 308 11.05 16.44 7.63
N PHE A 309 10.55 15.30 8.12
CA PHE A 309 9.22 14.80 7.81
C PHE A 309 8.33 14.83 9.06
N THR A 310 7.32 15.69 9.07
CA THR A 310 6.33 15.78 10.16
C THR A 310 5.08 14.96 9.88
N ALA A 311 4.76 14.73 8.61
CA ALA A 311 3.65 13.89 8.15
C ALA A 311 4.10 13.09 6.91
N LEU A 312 3.97 11.77 6.97
CA LEU A 312 4.21 10.86 5.85
C LEU A 312 2.93 10.08 5.57
#